data_1304e4ee49b3e23ce1a1df512134dff1
#
_entry.id   1304e4ee49b3e23ce1a1df512134dff1
#
_cell.length_a   1.000
_cell.length_b   1.000
_cell.length_c   1.000
_cell.angle_alpha   90.00
_cell.angle_beta   90.00
_cell.angle_gamma   90.00
#
_symmetry.space_group_name_H-M   'P 1'
#
loop_
_entity.id
_entity.type
_entity.pdbx_description
1 polymer ?
#
loop_
_entity_poly.entity_id
_entity_poly.type
_entity_poly.pdbx_seq_one_letter_code
_entity_poly.pdbx_strand_id
1 'polypeptide(L)'
;MRREAAVAVWVGPKTRVESPTLRKEREGWATRADLAALAAVRRARLSARLRMGMDITWLDGTGDARIDRIAVGAAIWNSSDRMRELKKMGVTHIVNMQIECDDTDLAEEHGIEVSWNPTEDDFELKPAGLFAPGVEFALAALKRADAKVFIHCAAGVHRAPMMTLAVLGALGMKLDKAMELIETKRPVADFAEVYVRSVEGFLGGKA
;
A
#
# COMPACT_ATOMS: atom_id res chain seq x y z
N MET A 1 30.91 65.71 36.22
CA MET A 1 30.90 64.43 36.95
C MET A 1 29.47 64.02 37.21
N ARG A 2 28.96 63.00 36.40
CA ARG A 2 27.64 62.37 36.64
C ARG A 2 27.92 60.95 37.01
N ARG A 3 27.46 60.54 38.20
CA ARG A 3 27.56 59.19 38.72
C ARG A 3 26.37 58.39 38.11
N GLU A 4 26.65 57.38 37.34
CA GLU A 4 25.66 56.37 36.88
C GLU A 4 25.40 55.39 38.03
N ALA A 5 24.13 55.27 38.43
CA ALA A 5 23.67 54.29 39.38
C ALA A 5 23.42 52.96 38.67
N ALA A 6 24.14 51.91 39.06
CA ALA A 6 23.92 50.58 38.61
C ALA A 6 22.64 50.00 39.25
N VAL A 7 21.66 49.65 38.42
CA VAL A 7 20.46 48.92 38.84
C VAL A 7 20.80 47.44 38.86
N ALA A 8 20.84 46.84 40.04
CA ALA A 8 20.98 45.40 40.20
C ALA A 8 19.64 44.72 39.88
N VAL A 9 19.61 43.96 38.79
CA VAL A 9 18.48 43.10 38.46
C VAL A 9 18.59 41.81 39.26
N TRP A 10 17.72 41.64 40.23
CA TRP A 10 17.58 40.38 40.97
C TRP A 10 16.99 39.28 40.06
N VAL A 11 17.78 38.25 39.74
CA VAL A 11 17.33 37.06 39.00
C VAL A 11 17.02 35.95 40.01
N GLY A 12 15.73 35.77 40.30
CA GLY A 12 15.27 34.69 41.18
C GLY A 12 15.56 33.31 40.58
N PRO A 13 15.58 32.25 41.40
CA PRO A 13 15.89 30.89 40.91
C PRO A 13 14.83 30.41 39.92
N LYS A 14 15.27 30.07 38.72
CA LYS A 14 14.43 29.43 37.71
C LYS A 14 14.09 28.03 38.19
N THR A 15 12.92 27.84 38.77
CA THR A 15 12.34 26.50 38.95
C THR A 15 12.00 25.96 37.59
N ARG A 16 12.76 24.96 37.16
CA ARG A 16 12.51 24.21 35.92
C ARG A 16 11.26 23.36 36.12
N VAL A 17 10.13 23.84 35.65
CA VAL A 17 8.90 23.03 35.59
C VAL A 17 9.08 21.98 34.48
N GLU A 18 9.33 20.74 34.86
CA GLU A 18 9.34 19.63 33.92
C GLU A 18 7.92 19.42 33.37
N SER A 19 7.79 19.35 32.06
CA SER A 19 6.50 19.11 31.42
C SER A 19 5.96 17.72 31.83
N PRO A 20 4.62 17.57 31.99
CA PRO A 20 4.01 16.29 32.37
C PRO A 20 4.32 15.13 31.39
N THR A 21 4.68 15.44 30.15
CA THR A 21 5.06 14.47 29.12
C THR A 21 6.43 13.84 29.41
N LEU A 22 7.41 14.61 29.86
CA LEU A 22 8.74 14.09 30.19
C LEU A 22 8.76 13.23 31.46
N ARG A 23 7.79 13.40 32.36
CA ARG A 23 7.63 12.55 33.54
C ARG A 23 7.10 11.16 33.20
N LYS A 24 6.18 11.06 32.18
CA LYS A 24 5.64 9.79 31.71
C LYS A 24 6.65 8.94 30.94
N GLU A 25 7.63 9.56 30.30
CA GLU A 25 8.68 8.85 29.54
C GLU A 25 9.75 8.21 30.46
N ARG A 26 9.89 8.66 31.72
CA ARG A 26 10.84 8.06 32.67
C ARG A 26 10.31 6.85 33.45
N GLU A 27 9.00 6.68 33.53
CA GLU A 27 8.38 5.60 34.32
C GLU A 27 8.06 4.33 33.50
N GLY A 28 8.41 4.29 32.21
CA GLY A 28 7.99 3.22 31.32
C GLY A 28 9.09 2.59 30.46
N TRP A 29 10.28 2.35 30.98
CA TRP A 29 11.23 1.51 30.27
C TRP A 29 10.74 0.07 30.30
N ALA A 30 10.30 -0.44 29.12
CA ALA A 30 9.95 -1.82 28.94
C ALA A 30 11.09 -2.71 29.47
N THR A 31 10.76 -3.62 30.37
CA THR A 31 11.75 -4.58 30.90
C THR A 31 12.23 -5.51 29.78
N ARG A 32 13.36 -6.20 29.98
CA ARG A 32 13.79 -7.25 29.06
C ARG A 32 12.69 -8.29 28.81
N ALA A 33 11.85 -8.56 29.82
CA ALA A 33 10.71 -9.44 29.71
C ALA A 33 9.61 -8.87 28.80
N ASP A 34 9.32 -7.56 28.92
CA ASP A 34 8.34 -6.88 28.06
C ASP A 34 8.80 -6.84 26.59
N LEU A 35 10.09 -6.57 26.35
CA LEU A 35 10.67 -6.60 25.00
C LEU A 35 10.67 -8.03 24.42
N ALA A 36 10.94 -9.03 25.23
CA ALA A 36 10.85 -10.44 24.83
C ALA A 36 9.41 -10.86 24.51
N ALA A 37 8.44 -10.41 25.32
CA ALA A 37 7.02 -10.66 25.10
C ALA A 37 6.52 -9.98 23.82
N LEU A 38 6.90 -8.70 23.58
CA LEU A 38 6.62 -7.99 22.34
C LEU A 38 7.23 -8.67 21.11
N ALA A 39 8.47 -9.15 21.23
CA ALA A 39 9.14 -9.90 20.18
C ALA A 39 8.48 -11.27 19.93
N ALA A 40 7.99 -11.94 20.97
CA ALA A 40 7.24 -13.19 20.84
C ALA A 40 5.88 -12.97 20.17
N VAL A 41 5.15 -11.92 20.56
CA VAL A 41 3.87 -11.53 19.93
C VAL A 41 4.08 -11.13 18.48
N ARG A 42 5.15 -10.36 18.16
CA ARG A 42 5.53 -10.04 16.77
C ARG A 42 5.87 -11.29 15.97
N ARG A 43 6.65 -12.22 16.53
CA ARG A 43 6.97 -13.52 15.91
C ARG A 43 5.73 -14.37 15.70
N ALA A 44 4.84 -14.46 16.70
CA ALA A 44 3.59 -15.22 16.59
C ALA A 44 2.65 -14.61 15.55
N ARG A 45 2.53 -13.27 15.47
CA ARG A 45 1.78 -12.57 14.42
C ARG A 45 2.41 -12.77 13.05
N LEU A 46 3.74 -12.73 12.95
CA LEU A 46 4.45 -12.98 11.70
C LEU A 46 4.29 -14.45 11.26
N SER A 47 4.41 -15.41 12.18
CA SER A 47 4.21 -16.84 11.87
C SER A 47 2.75 -17.20 11.59
N ALA A 48 1.77 -16.49 12.16
CA ALA A 48 0.37 -16.61 11.79
C ALA A 48 0.10 -16.03 10.40
N ARG A 49 0.68 -14.87 10.05
CA ARG A 49 0.65 -14.30 8.70
C ARG A 49 1.33 -15.18 7.65
N LEU A 50 2.43 -15.87 8.01
CA LEU A 50 3.13 -16.80 7.13
C LEU A 50 2.36 -18.13 6.93
N ARG A 51 1.43 -18.46 7.83
CA ARG A 51 0.52 -19.64 7.71
C ARG A 51 -0.80 -19.30 7.03
N MET A 52 -1.18 -18.02 6.92
CA MET A 52 -2.28 -17.58 6.07
C MET A 52 -1.74 -17.51 4.63
N GLY A 53 -2.34 -18.27 3.73
CA GLY A 53 -2.03 -18.23 2.29
C GLY A 53 -1.98 -16.81 1.73
N MET A 54 -1.53 -16.66 0.50
CA MET A 54 -1.49 -15.36 -0.18
C MET A 54 -2.87 -14.68 -0.13
N ASP A 55 -2.91 -13.43 0.31
CA ASP A 55 -4.12 -12.60 0.21
C ASP A 55 -4.22 -12.06 -1.22
N ILE A 56 -4.72 -12.89 -2.11
CA ILE A 56 -4.90 -12.65 -3.53
C ILE A 56 -6.31 -13.05 -3.95
N THR A 57 -6.95 -12.21 -4.75
CA THR A 57 -8.30 -12.40 -5.27
C THR A 57 -8.29 -12.24 -6.78
N TRP A 58 -8.64 -13.28 -7.54
CA TRP A 58 -8.79 -13.24 -8.98
C TRP A 58 -10.13 -12.63 -9.36
N LEU A 59 -10.14 -11.79 -10.42
CA LEU A 59 -11.37 -11.20 -10.99
C LEU A 59 -11.96 -12.12 -12.09
N ASP A 60 -11.91 -13.42 -11.91
CA ASP A 60 -12.31 -14.44 -12.87
C ASP A 60 -13.84 -14.57 -13.04
N GLY A 61 -14.25 -15.29 -14.11
CA GLY A 61 -15.67 -15.57 -14.37
C GLY A 61 -16.43 -14.40 -15.00
N THR A 62 -15.73 -13.40 -15.56
CA THR A 62 -16.35 -12.24 -16.20
C THR A 62 -16.75 -12.49 -17.66
N GLY A 63 -16.17 -13.51 -18.30
CA GLY A 63 -16.27 -13.77 -19.73
C GLY A 63 -15.30 -12.95 -20.60
N ASP A 64 -14.56 -11.99 -20.01
CA ASP A 64 -13.41 -11.33 -20.66
C ASP A 64 -12.11 -11.99 -20.20
N ALA A 65 -11.48 -12.73 -21.09
CA ALA A 65 -10.24 -13.45 -20.79
C ALA A 65 -9.08 -12.54 -20.34
N ARG A 66 -9.13 -11.24 -20.57
CA ARG A 66 -8.13 -10.30 -20.06
C ARG A 66 -8.38 -10.02 -18.58
N ILE A 67 -9.63 -9.78 -18.21
CA ILE A 67 -10.06 -9.48 -16.84
C ILE A 67 -9.87 -10.71 -15.95
N ASP A 68 -10.21 -11.90 -16.45
CA ASP A 68 -10.06 -13.17 -15.74
C ASP A 68 -8.59 -13.50 -15.36
N ARG A 69 -7.63 -12.73 -15.89
CA ARG A 69 -6.19 -12.86 -15.60
C ARG A 69 -5.65 -11.73 -14.71
N ILE A 70 -6.54 -10.93 -14.14
CA ILE A 70 -6.19 -9.87 -13.17
C ILE A 70 -6.51 -10.37 -11.77
N ALA A 71 -5.58 -10.17 -10.86
CA ALA A 71 -5.78 -10.38 -9.43
C ALA A 71 -5.48 -9.10 -8.64
N VAL A 72 -6.20 -8.93 -7.53
CA VAL A 72 -6.00 -7.83 -6.58
C VAL A 72 -5.73 -8.38 -5.18
N GLY A 73 -4.87 -7.73 -4.39
CA GLY A 73 -4.56 -8.27 -3.06
C GLY A 73 -3.65 -7.43 -2.19
N ALA A 74 -3.17 -8.07 -1.13
CA ALA A 74 -2.28 -7.47 -0.16
C ALA A 74 -0.79 -7.75 -0.45
N ALA A 75 0.06 -7.11 0.32
CA ALA A 75 1.51 -7.09 0.14
C ALA A 75 2.20 -8.45 0.24
N ILE A 76 3.26 -8.55 -0.55
CA ILE A 76 4.21 -9.67 -0.53
C ILE A 76 5.19 -9.55 0.62
N TRP A 77 5.49 -8.31 1.06
CA TRP A 77 6.40 -7.99 2.16
C TRP A 77 7.81 -8.60 2.01
N ASN A 78 8.41 -8.48 0.82
CA ASN A 78 9.74 -9.02 0.50
C ASN A 78 9.91 -10.49 0.91
N SER A 79 8.84 -11.29 0.75
CA SER A 79 8.86 -12.71 1.08
C SER A 79 9.12 -13.55 -0.16
N SER A 80 10.30 -14.17 -0.26
CA SER A 80 10.63 -15.08 -1.36
C SER A 80 9.68 -16.28 -1.45
N ASP A 81 9.13 -16.75 -0.32
CA ASP A 81 8.13 -17.82 -0.33
C ASP A 81 6.83 -17.37 -0.98
N ARG A 82 6.35 -16.16 -0.66
CA ARG A 82 5.16 -15.59 -1.30
C ARG A 82 5.38 -15.29 -2.77
N MET A 83 6.55 -14.77 -3.15
CA MET A 83 6.89 -14.55 -4.55
C MET A 83 6.91 -15.85 -5.35
N ARG A 84 7.46 -16.91 -4.77
CA ARG A 84 7.44 -18.26 -5.34
C ARG A 84 6.01 -18.83 -5.48
N GLU A 85 5.13 -18.51 -4.52
CA GLU A 85 3.71 -18.88 -4.58
C GLU A 85 3.00 -18.15 -5.72
N LEU A 86 3.20 -16.84 -5.88
CA LEU A 86 2.69 -16.08 -7.02
C LEU A 86 3.15 -16.68 -8.36
N LYS A 87 4.43 -17.03 -8.46
CA LYS A 87 4.96 -17.68 -9.67
C LYS A 87 4.27 -19.00 -9.95
N LYS A 88 3.99 -19.82 -8.92
CA LYS A 88 3.25 -21.09 -9.08
C LYS A 88 1.80 -20.87 -9.51
N MET A 89 1.17 -19.76 -9.12
CA MET A 89 -0.17 -19.37 -9.58
C MET A 89 -0.15 -18.85 -11.02
N GLY A 90 1.03 -18.70 -11.62
CA GLY A 90 1.25 -18.22 -12.98
C GLY A 90 1.27 -16.71 -13.11
N VAL A 91 1.42 -15.95 -12.00
CA VAL A 91 1.64 -14.51 -12.05
C VAL A 91 2.94 -14.22 -12.79
N THR A 92 2.88 -13.32 -13.75
CA THR A 92 4.00 -12.90 -14.60
C THR A 92 4.33 -11.42 -14.44
N HIS A 93 3.35 -10.63 -14.01
CA HIS A 93 3.46 -9.19 -13.86
C HIS A 93 2.83 -8.72 -12.54
N ILE A 94 3.48 -7.77 -11.87
CA ILE A 94 3.01 -7.16 -10.63
C ILE A 94 2.91 -5.64 -10.82
N VAL A 95 1.78 -5.05 -10.42
CA VAL A 95 1.67 -3.60 -10.20
C VAL A 95 1.67 -3.38 -8.70
N ASN A 96 2.78 -2.87 -8.19
CA ASN A 96 2.97 -2.62 -6.76
C ASN A 96 2.65 -1.16 -6.42
N MET A 97 1.57 -0.94 -5.65
CA MET A 97 1.13 0.38 -5.19
C MET A 97 1.71 0.77 -3.82
N GLN A 98 2.61 -0.02 -3.26
CA GLN A 98 3.18 0.27 -1.95
C GLN A 98 4.28 1.34 -2.06
N ILE A 99 4.20 2.35 -1.20
CA ILE A 99 5.33 3.23 -0.90
C ILE A 99 6.28 2.60 0.12
N GLU A 100 5.76 1.68 0.91
CA GLU A 100 6.44 1.04 2.03
C GLU A 100 7.47 -0.01 1.60
N CYS A 101 7.33 -0.56 0.40
CA CYS A 101 8.18 -1.67 -0.05
C CYS A 101 8.22 -1.76 -1.59
N ASP A 102 9.42 -1.78 -2.14
CA ASP A 102 9.67 -2.12 -3.54
C ASP A 102 9.97 -3.62 -3.65
N ASP A 103 9.21 -4.32 -4.46
CA ASP A 103 9.35 -5.76 -4.66
C ASP A 103 10.14 -6.10 -5.94
N THR A 104 10.70 -5.11 -6.65
CA THR A 104 11.30 -5.27 -7.99
C THR A 104 12.42 -6.30 -7.99
N ASP A 105 13.44 -6.11 -7.16
CA ASP A 105 14.62 -7.01 -7.13
C ASP A 105 14.18 -8.46 -6.81
N LEU A 106 13.31 -8.62 -5.82
CA LEU A 106 12.82 -9.94 -5.43
C LEU A 106 12.00 -10.60 -6.54
N ALA A 107 11.20 -9.84 -7.27
CA ALA A 107 10.38 -10.35 -8.36
C ALA A 107 11.24 -10.79 -9.56
N GLU A 108 12.30 -10.03 -9.87
CA GLU A 108 13.25 -10.38 -10.94
C GLU A 108 13.92 -11.73 -10.68
N GLU A 109 14.30 -12.05 -9.45
CA GLU A 109 14.86 -13.36 -9.06
C GLU A 109 13.92 -14.52 -9.39
N HIS A 110 12.60 -14.23 -9.45
CA HIS A 110 11.55 -15.22 -9.76
C HIS A 110 11.02 -15.11 -11.19
N GLY A 111 11.59 -14.24 -12.02
CA GLY A 111 11.17 -14.01 -13.40
C GLY A 111 9.74 -13.45 -13.47
N ILE A 112 9.43 -12.48 -12.61
CA ILE A 112 8.19 -11.71 -12.59
C ILE A 112 8.55 -10.25 -12.83
N GLU A 113 7.86 -9.60 -13.77
CA GLU A 113 8.06 -8.19 -14.09
C GLU A 113 7.27 -7.31 -13.11
N VAL A 114 7.81 -6.16 -12.71
CA VAL A 114 7.18 -5.24 -11.75
C VAL A 114 7.08 -3.83 -12.32
N SER A 115 5.90 -3.22 -12.16
CA SER A 115 5.71 -1.78 -12.22
C SER A 115 5.52 -1.27 -10.78
N TRP A 116 6.55 -0.62 -10.23
CA TRP A 116 6.43 -0.01 -8.90
C TRP A 116 5.85 1.40 -9.04
N ASN A 117 4.67 1.60 -8.43
CA ASN A 117 3.89 2.84 -8.47
C ASN A 117 3.65 3.32 -7.02
N PRO A 118 4.68 3.79 -6.31
CA PRO A 118 4.57 4.15 -4.90
C PRO A 118 3.50 5.20 -4.67
N THR A 119 2.54 4.90 -3.79
CA THR A 119 1.37 5.73 -3.55
C THR A 119 1.04 5.73 -2.06
N GLU A 120 0.83 6.92 -1.51
CA GLU A 120 0.34 7.10 -0.14
C GLU A 120 -1.15 6.75 -0.03
N ASP A 121 -1.54 6.17 1.09
CA ASP A 121 -2.94 5.87 1.44
C ASP A 121 -3.48 6.98 2.36
N ASP A 122 -3.57 8.18 1.81
CA ASP A 122 -3.80 9.46 2.51
C ASP A 122 -5.21 10.02 2.31
N PHE A 123 -6.04 9.36 1.51
CA PHE A 123 -7.38 9.82 1.13
C PHE A 123 -7.38 11.20 0.41
N GLU A 124 -6.32 11.50 -0.34
CA GLU A 124 -6.23 12.68 -1.18
C GLU A 124 -6.38 12.34 -2.67
N LEU A 125 -6.74 13.35 -3.47
CA LEU A 125 -6.83 13.21 -4.94
C LEU A 125 -5.47 12.82 -5.52
N LYS A 126 -5.46 11.80 -6.37
CA LYS A 126 -4.26 11.34 -7.05
C LYS A 126 -4.18 11.94 -8.46
N PRO A 127 -3.01 12.44 -8.86
CA PRO A 127 -2.81 12.98 -10.21
C PRO A 127 -2.92 11.88 -11.27
N ALA A 128 -3.40 12.21 -12.46
CA ALA A 128 -3.54 11.26 -13.56
C ALA A 128 -2.23 10.54 -13.91
N GLY A 129 -1.09 11.21 -13.78
CA GLY A 129 0.23 10.63 -14.02
C GLY A 129 0.61 9.46 -13.09
N LEU A 130 -0.05 9.33 -11.94
CA LEU A 130 0.15 8.18 -11.04
C LEU A 130 -0.37 6.88 -11.64
N PHE A 131 -1.47 6.93 -12.40
CA PHE A 131 -2.11 5.74 -12.95
C PHE A 131 -1.45 5.25 -14.23
N ALA A 132 -0.95 6.16 -15.06
CA ALA A 132 -0.49 5.85 -16.40
C ALA A 132 0.55 4.72 -16.45
N PRO A 133 1.64 4.72 -15.66
CA PRO A 133 2.64 3.65 -15.74
C PRO A 133 2.07 2.28 -15.40
N GLY A 134 1.31 2.16 -14.30
CA GLY A 134 0.73 0.88 -13.86
C GLY A 134 -0.34 0.37 -14.82
N VAL A 135 -1.19 1.25 -15.33
CA VAL A 135 -2.23 0.89 -16.32
C VAL A 135 -1.60 0.46 -17.64
N GLU A 136 -0.65 1.21 -18.18
CA GLU A 136 0.03 0.88 -19.44
C GLU A 136 0.78 -0.44 -19.35
N PHE A 137 1.48 -0.67 -18.23
CA PHE A 137 2.17 -1.91 -17.95
C PHE A 137 1.20 -3.10 -17.90
N ALA A 138 0.09 -2.98 -17.14
CA ALA A 138 -0.91 -4.05 -17.06
C ALA A 138 -1.56 -4.33 -18.41
N LEU A 139 -1.93 -3.29 -19.18
CA LEU A 139 -2.52 -3.46 -20.51
C LEU A 139 -1.54 -4.09 -21.51
N ALA A 140 -0.26 -3.74 -21.46
CA ALA A 140 0.78 -4.33 -22.29
C ALA A 140 0.94 -5.83 -21.98
N ALA A 141 1.00 -6.18 -20.70
CA ALA A 141 1.05 -7.57 -20.25
C ALA A 141 -0.15 -8.39 -20.76
N LEU A 142 -1.36 -7.86 -20.62
CA LEU A 142 -2.60 -8.54 -20.95
C LEU A 142 -2.80 -8.79 -22.46
N LYS A 143 -1.98 -8.16 -23.34
CA LYS A 143 -1.93 -8.52 -24.77
C LYS A 143 -1.40 -9.95 -25.00
N ARG A 144 -0.60 -10.47 -24.08
CA ARG A 144 -0.09 -11.84 -24.10
C ARG A 144 -1.13 -12.76 -23.45
N ALA A 145 -1.44 -13.88 -24.08
CA ALA A 145 -2.45 -14.82 -23.58
C ALA A 145 -2.03 -15.55 -22.28
N ASP A 146 -0.72 -15.70 -22.08
CA ASP A 146 -0.11 -16.38 -20.93
C ASP A 146 0.13 -15.46 -19.73
N ALA A 147 0.04 -14.14 -19.91
CA ALA A 147 0.31 -13.20 -18.83
C ALA A 147 -0.83 -13.12 -17.81
N LYS A 148 -0.47 -13.08 -16.54
CA LYS A 148 -1.34 -12.81 -15.40
C LYS A 148 -0.79 -11.65 -14.59
N VAL A 149 -1.65 -10.71 -14.27
CA VAL A 149 -1.29 -9.46 -13.57
C VAL A 149 -1.81 -9.49 -12.14
N PHE A 150 -0.94 -9.25 -11.17
CA PHE A 150 -1.28 -9.08 -9.78
C PHE A 150 -1.10 -7.62 -9.38
N ILE A 151 -2.16 -6.97 -8.89
CA ILE A 151 -2.15 -5.59 -8.43
C ILE A 151 -2.28 -5.59 -6.91
N HIS A 152 -1.30 -5.03 -6.22
CA HIS A 152 -1.32 -5.06 -4.76
C HIS A 152 -0.90 -3.73 -4.11
N CYS A 153 -1.25 -3.59 -2.84
CA CYS A 153 -0.74 -2.58 -1.93
C CYS A 153 -0.50 -3.21 -0.55
N ALA A 154 -0.38 -2.44 0.51
CA ALA A 154 -0.12 -3.00 1.85
C ALA A 154 -1.22 -3.96 2.32
N ALA A 155 -2.50 -3.53 2.28
CA ALA A 155 -3.66 -4.29 2.78
C ALA A 155 -4.59 -4.80 1.68
N GLY A 156 -4.46 -4.32 0.45
CA GLY A 156 -5.37 -4.65 -0.64
C GLY A 156 -6.79 -4.08 -0.46
N VAL A 157 -6.93 -2.96 0.28
CA VAL A 157 -8.21 -2.35 0.64
C VAL A 157 -8.51 -1.11 -0.20
N HIS A 158 -7.55 -0.19 -0.37
CA HIS A 158 -7.76 1.08 -1.07
C HIS A 158 -6.93 1.24 -2.35
N ARG A 159 -5.60 1.34 -2.23
CA ARG A 159 -4.67 1.67 -3.33
C ARG A 159 -4.68 0.62 -4.46
N ALA A 160 -4.67 -0.66 -4.12
CA ALA A 160 -4.74 -1.73 -5.12
C ALA A 160 -6.11 -1.79 -5.81
N PRO A 161 -7.27 -1.75 -5.12
CA PRO A 161 -8.57 -1.60 -5.76
C PRO A 161 -8.68 -0.35 -6.64
N MET A 162 -8.17 0.81 -6.21
CA MET A 162 -8.12 2.04 -7.01
C MET A 162 -7.39 1.84 -8.35
N MET A 163 -6.17 1.27 -8.31
CA MET A 163 -5.41 0.98 -9.54
C MET A 163 -6.11 -0.09 -10.39
N THR A 164 -6.70 -1.11 -9.77
CA THR A 164 -7.48 -2.13 -10.47
C THR A 164 -8.68 -1.51 -11.20
N LEU A 165 -9.39 -0.58 -10.54
CA LEU A 165 -10.49 0.18 -11.14
C LEU A 165 -10.03 0.95 -12.39
N ALA A 166 -8.85 1.60 -12.32
CA ALA A 166 -8.27 2.32 -13.46
C ALA A 166 -7.91 1.37 -14.63
N VAL A 167 -7.37 0.19 -14.33
CA VAL A 167 -7.05 -0.84 -15.34
C VAL A 167 -8.33 -1.35 -16.01
N LEU A 168 -9.37 -1.68 -15.23
CA LEU A 168 -10.65 -2.16 -15.76
C LEU A 168 -11.36 -1.09 -16.61
N GLY A 169 -11.35 0.17 -16.14
CA GLY A 169 -11.86 1.30 -16.93
C GLY A 169 -11.12 1.49 -18.23
N ALA A 170 -9.79 1.36 -18.24
CA ALA A 170 -8.98 1.42 -19.47
C ALA A 170 -9.18 0.22 -20.40
N LEU A 171 -9.64 -0.92 -19.89
CA LEU A 171 -10.10 -2.08 -20.69
C LEU A 171 -11.50 -1.88 -21.29
N GLY A 172 -12.20 -0.78 -20.95
CA GLY A 172 -13.52 -0.42 -21.46
C GLY A 172 -14.68 -0.80 -20.55
N MET A 173 -14.42 -1.30 -19.33
CA MET A 173 -15.50 -1.57 -18.37
C MET A 173 -16.01 -0.27 -17.78
N LYS A 174 -17.33 -0.11 -17.60
CA LYS A 174 -17.91 1.02 -16.90
C LYS A 174 -17.50 0.97 -15.42
N LEU A 175 -17.19 2.12 -14.83
CA LEU A 175 -16.65 2.17 -13.45
C LEU A 175 -17.59 1.59 -12.41
N ASP A 176 -18.91 1.82 -12.52
CA ASP A 176 -19.91 1.20 -11.65
C ASP A 176 -19.84 -0.33 -11.68
N LYS A 177 -19.69 -0.92 -12.88
CA LYS A 177 -19.56 -2.36 -13.05
C LYS A 177 -18.20 -2.90 -12.60
N ALA A 178 -17.14 -2.13 -12.76
CA ALA A 178 -15.82 -2.49 -12.27
C ALA A 178 -15.77 -2.49 -10.73
N MET A 179 -16.38 -1.50 -10.08
CA MET A 179 -16.52 -1.45 -8.62
C MET A 179 -17.33 -2.63 -8.09
N GLU A 180 -18.51 -2.90 -8.66
CA GLU A 180 -19.37 -4.04 -8.32
C GLU A 180 -18.63 -5.38 -8.44
N LEU A 181 -17.85 -5.57 -9.51
CA LEU A 181 -17.02 -6.77 -9.72
C LEU A 181 -15.97 -6.92 -8.62
N ILE A 182 -15.20 -5.84 -8.36
CA ILE A 182 -14.12 -5.88 -7.37
C ILE A 182 -14.70 -6.13 -5.98
N GLU A 183 -15.75 -5.43 -5.56
CA GLU A 183 -16.40 -5.61 -4.25
C GLU A 183 -16.99 -7.02 -4.08
N THR A 184 -17.61 -7.55 -5.13
CA THR A 184 -18.16 -8.91 -5.11
C THR A 184 -17.08 -9.96 -4.90
N LYS A 185 -15.95 -9.81 -5.60
CA LYS A 185 -14.84 -10.77 -5.51
C LYS A 185 -13.96 -10.56 -4.28
N ARG A 186 -13.79 -9.30 -3.86
CA ARG A 186 -12.97 -8.88 -2.74
C ARG A 186 -13.76 -7.94 -1.81
N PRO A 187 -14.58 -8.48 -0.89
CA PRO A 187 -15.47 -7.69 -0.02
C PRO A 187 -14.75 -6.72 0.95
N VAL A 188 -13.42 -6.83 1.08
CA VAL A 188 -12.61 -5.91 1.89
C VAL A 188 -12.15 -4.68 1.10
N ALA A 189 -12.39 -4.65 -0.21
CA ALA A 189 -12.10 -3.47 -1.03
C ALA A 189 -13.00 -2.32 -0.61
N ASP A 190 -12.42 -1.14 -0.46
CA ASP A 190 -13.13 0.09 -0.12
C ASP A 190 -12.79 1.17 -1.15
N PHE A 191 -13.83 1.72 -1.76
CA PHE A 191 -13.74 2.76 -2.77
C PHE A 191 -14.06 4.12 -2.16
N ALA A 192 -13.09 4.72 -1.46
CA ALA A 192 -13.20 6.12 -1.04
C ALA A 192 -13.53 7.00 -2.25
N GLU A 193 -14.52 7.89 -2.12
CA GLU A 193 -15.00 8.75 -3.21
C GLU A 193 -13.86 9.53 -3.89
N VAL A 194 -12.89 10.00 -3.12
CA VAL A 194 -11.72 10.74 -3.61
C VAL A 194 -10.86 9.89 -4.56
N TYR A 195 -10.75 8.59 -4.32
CA TYR A 195 -10.00 7.68 -5.18
C TYR A 195 -10.77 7.33 -6.45
N VAL A 196 -12.08 7.18 -6.36
CA VAL A 196 -12.95 7.00 -7.54
C VAL A 196 -12.85 8.23 -8.45
N ARG A 197 -12.97 9.43 -7.89
CA ARG A 197 -12.80 10.69 -8.64
C ARG A 197 -11.41 10.83 -9.28
N SER A 198 -10.37 10.34 -8.64
CA SER A 198 -9.01 10.29 -9.20
C SER A 198 -8.95 9.41 -10.45
N VAL A 199 -9.60 8.25 -10.41
CA VAL A 199 -9.69 7.33 -11.55
C VAL A 199 -10.54 7.92 -12.67
N GLU A 200 -11.66 8.55 -12.36
CA GLU A 200 -12.50 9.25 -13.34
C GLU A 200 -11.72 10.36 -14.08
N GLY A 201 -10.96 11.17 -13.32
CA GLY A 201 -10.09 12.20 -13.88
C GLY A 201 -9.01 11.63 -14.80
N PHE A 202 -8.41 10.50 -14.45
CA PHE A 202 -7.44 9.81 -15.29
C PHE A 202 -8.04 9.28 -16.60
N LEU A 203 -9.21 8.65 -16.52
CA LEU A 203 -9.87 8.07 -17.70
C LEU A 203 -10.49 9.15 -18.60
N GLY A 204 -11.04 10.22 -18.03
CA GLY A 204 -11.60 11.34 -18.77
C GLY A 204 -10.55 12.18 -19.52
N GLY A 205 -9.32 12.23 -19.05
CA GLY A 205 -8.21 12.90 -19.73
C GLY A 205 -7.58 12.14 -20.91
N LYS A 206 -8.06 10.92 -21.18
CA LYS A 206 -7.64 10.07 -22.31
C LYS A 206 -8.55 10.16 -23.54
N ALA A 207 -9.58 11.05 -23.52
CA ALA A 207 -10.48 11.28 -24.64
C ALA A 207 -9.90 12.28 -25.67
#